data_fcaa6762ba6f6e2a3f70d976d5bf0b0a
#
_entry.id   fcaa6762ba6f6e2a3f70d976d5bf0b0a
#
_cell.length_a   1.000
_cell.length_b   1.000
_cell.length_c   1.000
_cell.angle_alpha   90.00
_cell.angle_beta   90.00
_cell.angle_gamma   90.00
#
_symmetry.space_group_name_H-M   'P 1'
#
loop_
_entity.id
_entity.type
_entity.pdbx_description
1 polymer ?
#
loop_
_entity_poly.entity_id
_entity_poly.type
_entity_poly.pdbx_seq_one_letter_code
_entity_poly.pdbx_strand_id
1 'polypeptide(L)'
;MTAGDACRYTPSMIKSLFAGVMVAAACAVQAGEYGDSAVQAARELSGAVKTGDMMWMIEKMYAPMKKQLVSSFPGGEAAFMKTMREKMQGAAAVMKERGMVVETYEIGQPTAEHLVKNGDEVLVVLPTRMVISMKRPDGMPVKIENTGVLVLVKDLKDKGPW
;
A
#
# COMPACT_ATOMS: atom_id res chain seq x y z
N MET A 1 -44.91 -17.74 -4.93
CA MET A 1 -45.05 -16.30 -5.13
C MET A 1 -44.19 -15.63 -4.06
N THR A 2 -43.15 -14.95 -4.23
CA THR A 2 -42.38 -14.30 -5.29
C THR A 2 -41.01 -14.03 -4.67
N ALA A 3 -39.98 -14.46 -5.33
CA ALA A 3 -38.86 -13.67 -5.86
C ALA A 3 -38.12 -12.86 -4.76
N GLY A 4 -36.89 -13.16 -4.31
CA GLY A 4 -35.72 -13.09 -5.15
C GLY A 4 -35.20 -11.68 -5.25
N ASP A 5 -34.62 -11.08 -4.15
CA ASP A 5 -33.78 -9.89 -4.27
C ASP A 5 -32.32 -10.32 -4.21
N ALA A 6 -31.76 -10.51 -5.40
CA ALA A 6 -30.34 -10.65 -5.62
C ALA A 6 -29.67 -9.32 -5.29
N CYS A 7 -28.97 -9.28 -4.17
CA CYS A 7 -28.08 -8.20 -3.80
C CYS A 7 -27.01 -8.06 -4.89
N ARG A 8 -27.23 -7.16 -5.84
CA ARG A 8 -26.24 -6.75 -6.84
C ARG A 8 -25.15 -5.99 -6.15
N TYR A 9 -24.08 -6.68 -5.85
CA TYR A 9 -22.83 -6.07 -5.39
C TYR A 9 -22.21 -5.35 -6.60
N THR A 10 -22.32 -4.03 -6.65
CA THR A 10 -21.63 -3.18 -7.64
C THR A 10 -20.18 -3.01 -7.19
N PRO A 11 -19.19 -3.45 -7.98
CA PRO A 11 -17.76 -3.31 -7.63
C PRO A 11 -17.26 -1.90 -8.06
N SER A 12 -17.83 -0.83 -7.48
CA SER A 12 -17.58 0.54 -7.98
C SER A 12 -16.79 1.45 -7.04
N MET A 13 -16.31 0.99 -5.89
CA MET A 13 -15.66 1.90 -4.94
C MET A 13 -14.18 1.65 -4.60
N ILE A 14 -13.52 0.73 -5.27
CA ILE A 14 -12.08 0.47 -4.99
C ILE A 14 -11.17 0.98 -6.12
N LYS A 15 -11.72 1.56 -7.18
CA LYS A 15 -10.91 1.98 -8.35
C LYS A 15 -10.29 3.38 -8.28
N SER A 16 -10.42 4.13 -7.19
CA SER A 16 -10.07 5.57 -7.20
C SER A 16 -8.85 5.97 -6.36
N LEU A 17 -8.09 5.07 -5.78
CA LEU A 17 -6.97 5.46 -4.90
C LEU A 17 -5.57 5.26 -5.48
N PHE A 18 -5.45 4.76 -6.72
CA PHE A 18 -4.14 4.50 -7.34
C PHE A 18 -3.95 5.14 -8.72
N ALA A 19 -4.77 6.11 -9.10
CA ALA A 19 -4.58 6.82 -10.35
C ALA A 19 -4.00 8.22 -10.09
N GLY A 20 -2.74 8.41 -10.39
CA GLY A 20 -2.24 9.73 -10.62
C GLY A 20 -0.89 10.11 -10.04
N VAL A 21 0.18 9.50 -10.48
CA VAL A 21 1.43 10.24 -10.73
C VAL A 21 2.09 9.63 -11.96
N MET A 22 1.70 10.08 -13.13
CA MET A 22 2.54 10.00 -14.32
C MET A 22 3.37 11.29 -14.33
N VAL A 23 4.60 11.23 -13.88
CA VAL A 23 5.61 12.23 -14.21
C VAL A 23 6.58 11.56 -15.15
N ALA A 24 6.40 11.82 -16.42
CA ALA A 24 7.37 11.51 -17.43
C ALA A 24 8.50 12.55 -17.38
N ALA A 25 9.63 12.16 -16.83
CA ALA A 25 10.92 12.75 -17.14
C ALA A 25 11.95 11.63 -17.03
N ALA A 26 12.26 11.05 -18.19
CA ALA A 26 13.23 9.98 -18.30
C ALA A 26 14.63 10.54 -18.14
N CYS A 27 15.18 10.39 -16.93
CA CYS A 27 16.61 10.18 -16.77
C CYS A 27 16.73 8.76 -16.20
N ALA A 28 17.03 7.80 -17.07
CA ALA A 28 17.38 6.46 -16.64
C ALA A 28 18.70 6.53 -15.85
N VAL A 29 18.60 6.66 -14.56
CA VAL A 29 19.72 6.42 -13.64
C VAL A 29 19.80 4.90 -13.50
N GLN A 30 20.98 4.34 -13.73
CA GLN A 30 21.22 2.91 -13.54
C GLN A 30 20.74 2.50 -12.14
N ALA A 31 19.86 1.51 -12.11
CA ALA A 31 19.47 0.86 -10.86
C ALA A 31 20.73 0.42 -10.14
N GLY A 32 21.00 0.90 -8.94
CA GLY A 32 22.21 0.48 -8.24
C GLY A 32 22.52 1.13 -6.90
N GLU A 33 22.33 2.40 -6.72
CA GLU A 33 22.83 3.05 -5.49
C GLU A 33 21.85 2.96 -4.33
N TYR A 34 20.56 3.10 -4.62
CA TYR A 34 19.51 3.14 -3.59
C TYR A 34 18.63 1.90 -3.57
N GLY A 35 18.68 1.10 -4.62
CA GLY A 35 17.80 -0.04 -4.83
C GLY A 35 17.87 -1.07 -3.72
N ASP A 36 19.06 -1.52 -3.35
CA ASP A 36 19.25 -2.54 -2.31
C ASP A 36 18.75 -2.05 -0.94
N SER A 37 19.03 -0.80 -0.59
CA SER A 37 18.57 -0.19 0.67
C SER A 37 17.05 0.00 0.68
N ALA A 38 16.45 0.32 -0.46
CA ALA A 38 15.00 0.39 -0.62
C ALA A 38 14.34 -0.98 -0.46
N VAL A 39 14.91 -2.03 -1.05
CA VAL A 39 14.42 -3.41 -0.88
C VAL A 39 14.47 -3.82 0.59
N GLN A 40 15.56 -3.47 1.29
CA GLN A 40 15.68 -3.77 2.72
C GLN A 40 14.59 -3.06 3.53
N ALA A 41 14.38 -1.76 3.30
CA ALA A 41 13.31 -1.01 3.96
C ALA A 41 11.91 -1.58 3.64
N ALA A 42 11.69 -1.99 2.39
CA ALA A 42 10.43 -2.60 1.98
C ALA A 42 10.15 -3.96 2.64
N ARG A 43 11.17 -4.68 3.11
CA ARG A 43 10.97 -5.94 3.86
C ARG A 43 10.23 -5.73 5.18
N GLU A 44 10.40 -4.59 5.83
CA GLU A 44 9.62 -4.24 7.03
C GLU A 44 8.13 -4.13 6.70
N LEU A 45 7.79 -3.51 5.56
CA LEU A 45 6.42 -3.45 5.06
C LEU A 45 5.85 -4.86 4.81
N SER A 46 6.64 -5.76 4.23
CA SER A 46 6.20 -7.14 4.02
C SER A 46 5.78 -7.82 5.33
N GLY A 47 6.52 -7.59 6.41
CA GLY A 47 6.17 -8.06 7.75
C GLY A 47 4.84 -7.49 8.24
N ALA A 48 4.67 -6.17 8.16
CA ALA A 48 3.47 -5.48 8.57
C ALA A 48 2.22 -5.94 7.79
N VAL A 49 2.33 -6.10 6.47
CA VAL A 49 1.23 -6.60 5.63
C VAL A 49 0.82 -8.02 6.02
N LYS A 50 1.77 -8.91 6.26
CA LYS A 50 1.48 -10.30 6.66
C LYS A 50 0.84 -10.40 8.04
N THR A 51 1.20 -9.52 8.96
CA THR A 51 0.60 -9.46 10.30
C THR A 51 -0.70 -8.67 10.34
N GLY A 52 -1.06 -8.00 9.25
CA GLY A 52 -2.24 -7.14 9.18
C GLY A 52 -2.06 -5.79 9.87
N ASP A 53 -0.82 -5.38 10.15
CA ASP A 53 -0.52 -4.06 10.74
C ASP A 53 -0.59 -2.96 9.67
N MET A 54 -1.82 -2.62 9.32
CA MET A 54 -2.08 -1.57 8.34
C MET A 54 -1.74 -0.16 8.86
N MET A 55 -1.66 0.04 10.19
CA MET A 55 -1.31 1.34 10.76
C MET A 55 0.14 1.71 10.46
N TRP A 56 1.03 0.74 10.43
CA TRP A 56 2.42 0.93 10.05
C TRP A 56 2.55 1.65 8.68
N MET A 57 1.70 1.28 7.69
CA MET A 57 1.71 1.91 6.37
C MET A 57 1.36 3.40 6.42
N ILE A 58 0.46 3.81 7.34
CA ILE A 58 0.07 5.21 7.50
C ILE A 58 1.16 5.99 8.23
N GLU A 59 1.79 5.39 9.22
CA GLU A 59 2.88 6.01 9.98
C GLU A 59 4.10 6.25 9.11
N LYS A 60 4.43 5.30 8.23
CA LYS A 60 5.56 5.35 7.28
C LYS A 60 5.22 6.02 5.95
N MET A 61 4.01 6.55 5.80
CA MET A 61 3.63 7.25 4.58
C MET A 61 4.52 8.48 4.34
N TYR A 62 4.88 8.70 3.08
CA TYR A 62 5.63 9.88 2.65
C TYR A 62 5.03 11.17 3.22
N ALA A 63 5.82 11.93 3.97
CA ALA A 63 5.35 13.02 4.81
C ALA A 63 4.51 14.09 4.07
N PRO A 64 4.88 14.55 2.85
CA PRO A 64 4.04 15.49 2.09
C PRO A 64 2.67 14.92 1.74
N MET A 65 2.58 13.64 1.39
CA MET A 65 1.31 12.97 1.09
C MET A 65 0.45 12.82 2.34
N LYS A 66 1.06 12.42 3.47
CA LYS A 66 0.39 12.37 4.78
C LYS A 66 -0.16 13.75 5.15
N LYS A 67 0.64 14.81 5.00
CA LYS A 67 0.22 16.19 5.27
C LYS A 67 -0.97 16.62 4.42
N GLN A 68 -0.97 16.27 3.14
CA GLN A 68 -2.09 16.58 2.24
C GLN A 68 -3.36 15.85 2.67
N LEU A 69 -3.29 14.56 3.01
CA LEU A 69 -4.44 13.79 3.48
C LEU A 69 -5.00 14.36 4.79
N VAL A 70 -4.11 14.67 5.74
CA VAL A 70 -4.49 15.27 7.02
C VAL A 70 -5.12 16.64 6.84
N SER A 71 -4.58 17.49 5.95
CA SER A 71 -5.13 18.85 5.72
C SER A 71 -6.53 18.84 5.12
N SER A 72 -6.88 17.80 4.38
CA SER A 72 -8.23 17.64 3.82
C SER A 72 -9.19 16.91 4.78
N PHE A 73 -8.72 16.49 5.95
CA PHE A 73 -9.55 15.74 6.89
C PHE A 73 -10.11 16.63 8.01
N PRO A 74 -11.43 16.64 8.24
CA PRO A 74 -12.03 17.42 9.30
C PRO A 74 -11.51 17.01 10.68
N GLY A 75 -11.03 17.95 11.47
CA GLY A 75 -10.51 17.70 12.83
C GLY A 75 -9.01 17.43 12.91
N GLY A 76 -8.28 17.54 11.78
CA GLY A 76 -6.82 17.49 11.76
C GLY A 76 -6.22 16.10 11.99
N GLU A 77 -4.93 16.05 12.31
CA GLU A 77 -4.16 14.79 12.36
C GLU A 77 -4.67 13.81 13.43
N ALA A 78 -5.03 14.29 14.61
CA ALA A 78 -5.52 13.41 15.68
C ALA A 78 -6.83 12.70 15.28
N ALA A 79 -7.77 13.43 14.67
CA ALA A 79 -9.02 12.88 14.18
C ALA A 79 -8.79 11.94 13.00
N PHE A 80 -7.90 12.30 12.07
CA PHE A 80 -7.47 11.44 10.97
C PHE A 80 -6.93 10.10 11.49
N MET A 81 -5.93 10.12 12.37
CA MET A 81 -5.30 8.92 12.91
C MET A 81 -6.27 8.04 13.69
N LYS A 82 -7.17 8.64 14.48
CA LYS A 82 -8.23 7.92 15.18
C LYS A 82 -9.15 7.20 14.19
N THR A 83 -9.67 7.93 13.20
CA THR A 83 -10.58 7.36 12.19
C THR A 83 -9.92 6.26 11.38
N MET A 84 -8.65 6.44 10.99
CA MET A 84 -7.92 5.42 10.26
C MET A 84 -7.73 4.15 11.10
N ARG A 85 -7.38 4.30 12.39
CA ARG A 85 -7.26 3.15 13.30
C ARG A 85 -8.57 2.38 13.43
N GLU A 86 -9.69 3.06 13.63
CA GLU A 86 -11.01 2.45 13.71
C GLU A 86 -11.38 1.70 12.42
N LYS A 87 -11.15 2.32 11.25
CA LYS A 87 -11.38 1.68 9.94
C LYS A 87 -10.49 0.46 9.72
N MET A 88 -9.20 0.53 10.10
CA MET A 88 -8.28 -0.60 9.95
C MET A 88 -8.64 -1.75 10.88
N GLN A 89 -9.05 -1.45 12.12
CA GLN A 89 -9.55 -2.47 13.04
C GLN A 89 -10.82 -3.14 12.51
N GLY A 90 -11.75 -2.36 11.95
CA GLY A 90 -12.94 -2.91 11.32
C GLY A 90 -12.60 -3.79 10.09
N ALA A 91 -11.68 -3.34 9.24
CA ALA A 91 -11.22 -4.14 8.10
C ALA A 91 -10.55 -5.43 8.55
N ALA A 92 -9.69 -5.39 9.56
CA ALA A 92 -9.04 -6.58 10.12
C ALA A 92 -10.06 -7.58 10.69
N ALA A 93 -11.12 -7.11 11.37
CA ALA A 93 -12.19 -7.95 11.86
C ALA A 93 -12.93 -8.67 10.71
N VAL A 94 -13.27 -7.94 9.63
CA VAL A 94 -13.92 -8.52 8.44
C VAL A 94 -13.00 -9.53 7.75
N MET A 95 -11.71 -9.23 7.64
CA MET A 95 -10.73 -10.17 7.07
C MET A 95 -10.70 -11.47 7.87
N LYS A 96 -10.63 -11.37 9.21
CA LYS A 96 -10.63 -12.52 10.12
C LYS A 96 -11.93 -13.33 9.99
N GLU A 97 -13.08 -12.67 9.99
CA GLU A 97 -14.39 -13.32 9.83
C GLU A 97 -14.49 -14.10 8.52
N ARG A 98 -13.98 -13.55 7.43
CA ARG A 98 -13.95 -14.21 6.11
C ARG A 98 -12.82 -15.21 5.96
N GLY A 99 -12.02 -15.44 6.99
CA GLY A 99 -10.84 -16.31 6.93
C GLY A 99 -9.83 -15.87 5.86
N MET A 100 -9.72 -14.55 5.66
CA MET A 100 -8.75 -13.98 4.73
C MET A 100 -7.37 -13.97 5.37
N VAL A 101 -6.40 -14.54 4.67
CA VAL A 101 -5.00 -14.61 5.12
C VAL A 101 -4.10 -14.16 3.97
N VAL A 102 -3.17 -13.27 4.24
CA VAL A 102 -2.09 -12.95 3.32
C VAL A 102 -1.07 -14.08 3.41
N GLU A 103 -1.05 -14.96 2.42
CA GLU A 103 -0.13 -16.09 2.38
C GLU A 103 1.30 -15.63 2.04
N THR A 104 1.40 -14.77 1.02
CA THR A 104 2.68 -14.20 0.59
C THR A 104 2.53 -12.73 0.27
N TYR A 105 3.57 -11.99 0.57
CA TYR A 105 3.80 -10.64 0.08
C TYR A 105 5.27 -10.56 -0.32
N GLU A 106 5.51 -10.53 -1.60
CA GLU A 106 6.84 -10.53 -2.21
C GLU A 106 7.16 -9.15 -2.76
N ILE A 107 8.39 -8.74 -2.60
CA ILE A 107 8.93 -7.49 -3.12
C ILE A 107 10.06 -7.88 -4.06
N GLY A 108 9.93 -7.48 -5.31
CA GLY A 108 10.92 -7.75 -6.34
C GLY A 108 12.07 -6.74 -6.32
N GLN A 109 13.00 -6.94 -7.25
CA GLN A 109 14.11 -6.02 -7.47
C GLN A 109 13.60 -4.69 -8.02
N PRO A 110 14.32 -3.58 -7.75
CA PRO A 110 13.96 -2.27 -8.28
C PRO A 110 13.84 -2.30 -9.81
N THR A 111 12.76 -1.71 -10.31
CA THR A 111 12.56 -1.55 -11.76
C THR A 111 12.89 -0.15 -12.25
N ALA A 112 12.91 0.83 -11.34
CA ALA A 112 13.31 2.19 -11.64
C ALA A 112 13.80 2.93 -10.39
N GLU A 113 14.76 3.81 -10.58
CA GLU A 113 15.21 4.82 -9.62
C GLU A 113 15.15 6.19 -10.30
N HIS A 114 14.56 7.16 -9.63
CA HIS A 114 14.41 8.51 -10.16
C HIS A 114 14.82 9.55 -9.11
N LEU A 115 15.77 10.39 -9.45
CA LEU A 115 16.04 11.59 -8.68
C LEU A 115 14.99 12.65 -9.01
N VAL A 116 14.41 13.23 -7.99
CA VAL A 116 13.38 14.27 -8.10
C VAL A 116 13.73 15.47 -7.24
N LYS A 117 12.98 16.55 -7.37
CA LYS A 117 13.23 17.82 -6.66
C LYS A 117 14.68 18.28 -6.78
N ASN A 118 15.18 18.32 -8.00
CA ASN A 118 16.56 18.71 -8.31
C ASN A 118 17.64 17.85 -7.64
N GLY A 119 17.33 16.57 -7.36
CA GLY A 119 18.24 15.64 -6.71
C GLY A 119 18.13 15.61 -5.19
N ASP A 120 17.17 16.30 -4.59
CA ASP A 120 16.96 16.27 -3.15
C ASP A 120 16.25 15.00 -2.66
N GLU A 121 15.52 14.33 -3.53
CA GLU A 121 14.81 13.09 -3.20
C GLU A 121 15.08 12.00 -4.25
N VAL A 122 15.05 10.75 -3.83
CA VAL A 122 15.05 9.58 -4.71
C VAL A 122 13.75 8.82 -4.56
N LEU A 123 13.17 8.43 -5.70
CA LEU A 123 12.06 7.49 -5.78
C LEU A 123 12.59 6.16 -6.28
N VAL A 124 12.26 5.09 -5.57
CA VAL A 124 12.57 3.72 -6.00
C VAL A 124 11.27 2.96 -6.21
N VAL A 125 11.11 2.37 -7.37
CA VAL A 125 9.93 1.59 -7.77
C VAL A 125 10.24 0.11 -7.63
N LEU A 126 9.49 -0.56 -6.76
CA LEU A 126 9.61 -1.98 -6.46
C LEU A 126 8.33 -2.71 -6.91
N PRO A 127 8.43 -3.73 -7.77
CA PRO A 127 7.28 -4.57 -8.08
C PRO A 127 6.91 -5.39 -6.84
N THR A 128 5.61 -5.59 -6.64
CA THR A 128 5.08 -6.39 -5.54
C THR A 128 4.14 -7.45 -6.05
N ARG A 129 4.10 -8.59 -5.34
CA ARG A 129 3.18 -9.69 -5.57
C ARG A 129 2.59 -10.11 -4.23
N MET A 130 1.27 -10.18 -4.16
CA MET A 130 0.55 -10.59 -2.96
C MET A 130 -0.40 -11.74 -3.28
N VAL A 131 -0.37 -12.79 -2.48
CA VAL A 131 -1.32 -13.88 -2.54
C VAL A 131 -2.16 -13.88 -1.26
N ILE A 132 -3.46 -13.79 -1.44
CA ILE A 132 -4.44 -13.82 -0.36
C ILE A 132 -5.25 -15.09 -0.52
N SER A 133 -5.39 -15.88 0.54
CA SER A 133 -6.40 -16.93 0.61
C SER A 133 -7.61 -16.45 1.38
N MET A 134 -8.78 -16.93 0.97
CA MET A 134 -10.05 -16.69 1.67
C MET A 134 -10.99 -17.86 1.48
N LYS A 135 -11.98 -17.98 2.37
CA LYS A 135 -13.07 -18.95 2.20
C LYS A 135 -14.24 -18.28 1.52
N ARG A 136 -14.79 -18.95 0.51
CA ARG A 136 -16.07 -18.57 -0.09
C ARG A 136 -17.22 -18.89 0.86
N PRO A 137 -18.42 -18.34 0.63
CA PRO A 137 -19.60 -18.68 1.42
C PRO A 137 -19.97 -20.19 1.41
N ASP A 138 -19.57 -20.90 0.35
CA ASP A 138 -19.73 -22.36 0.22
C ASP A 138 -18.63 -23.16 0.95
N GLY A 139 -17.71 -22.48 1.66
CA GLY A 139 -16.59 -23.08 2.38
C GLY A 139 -15.36 -23.41 1.51
N MET A 140 -15.45 -23.27 0.19
CA MET A 140 -14.35 -23.58 -0.71
C MET A 140 -13.22 -22.54 -0.59
N PRO A 141 -11.95 -22.96 -0.52
CA PRO A 141 -10.84 -22.02 -0.49
C PRO A 141 -10.66 -21.38 -1.87
N VAL A 142 -10.40 -20.08 -1.86
CA VAL A 142 -10.03 -19.31 -3.06
C VAL A 142 -8.73 -18.59 -2.78
N LYS A 143 -7.81 -18.59 -3.76
CA LYS A 143 -6.61 -17.78 -3.77
C LYS A 143 -6.76 -16.64 -4.76
N ILE A 144 -6.43 -15.44 -4.32
CA ILE A 144 -6.41 -14.24 -5.13
C ILE A 144 -4.96 -13.76 -5.20
N GLU A 145 -4.46 -13.62 -6.40
CA GLU A 145 -3.14 -13.08 -6.66
C GLU A 145 -3.28 -11.64 -7.18
N ASN A 146 -2.54 -10.73 -6.54
CA ASN A 146 -2.45 -9.34 -6.95
C ASN A 146 -0.99 -8.98 -7.20
N THR A 147 -0.75 -8.29 -8.30
CA THR A 147 0.53 -7.65 -8.61
C THR A 147 0.37 -6.14 -8.54
N GLY A 148 1.40 -5.46 -8.08
CA GLY A 148 1.39 -4.01 -7.95
C GLY A 148 2.79 -3.43 -7.93
N VAL A 149 2.88 -2.18 -7.58
CA VAL A 149 4.14 -1.49 -7.36
C VAL A 149 4.13 -0.78 -6.01
N LEU A 150 5.25 -0.82 -5.33
CA LEU A 150 5.54 -0.02 -4.15
C LEU A 150 6.53 1.07 -4.57
N VAL A 151 6.21 2.31 -4.27
CA VAL A 151 7.13 3.43 -4.49
C VAL A 151 7.64 3.88 -3.13
N LEU A 152 8.93 3.76 -2.94
CA LEU A 152 9.62 4.32 -1.79
C LEU A 152 10.20 5.68 -2.17
N VAL A 153 10.12 6.62 -1.24
CA VAL A 153 10.68 7.97 -1.38
C VAL A 153 11.61 8.22 -0.22
N LYS A 154 12.83 8.65 -0.52
CA LYS A 154 13.81 9.06 0.49
C LYS A 154 14.26 10.48 0.21
N ASP A 155 14.26 11.32 1.26
CA ASP A 155 14.94 12.61 1.26
C ASP A 155 16.44 12.36 1.42
N LEU A 156 17.24 12.79 0.45
CA LEU A 156 18.69 12.59 0.45
C LEU A 156 19.41 13.55 1.40
N LYS A 157 18.73 14.59 1.88
CA LYS A 157 19.24 15.49 2.93
C LYS A 157 19.10 14.85 4.31
N ASP A 158 18.16 13.93 4.46
CA ASP A 158 17.99 13.13 5.67
C ASP A 158 18.93 11.92 5.61
N LYS A 159 19.93 11.90 6.53
CA LYS A 159 20.88 10.78 6.66
C LYS A 159 20.28 9.58 7.38
N GLY A 160 19.00 9.66 7.79
CA GLY A 160 18.28 8.56 8.42
C GLY A 160 17.98 7.39 7.49
N PRO A 161 17.37 6.31 8.02
CA PRO A 161 16.87 5.20 7.20
C PRO A 161 15.76 5.67 6.28
N TRP A 162 15.30 4.77 5.41
CA TRP A 162 14.15 5.01 4.54
C TRP A 162 12.89 5.31 5.34
#